data_d433ff3f8dab65781c0c8d62d1478086
#
_entry.id   d433ff3f8dab65781c0c8d62d1478086
#
_cell.length_a   1.000
_cell.length_b   1.000
_cell.length_c   1.000
_cell.angle_alpha   90.00
_cell.angle_beta   90.00
_cell.angle_gamma   90.00
#
_symmetry.space_group_name_H-M   'P 1'
#
loop_
_entity.id
_entity.type
_entity.pdbx_description
1 polymer ?
#
loop_
_entity_poly.entity_id
_entity_poly.type
_entity_poly.pdbx_seq_one_letter_code
_entity_poly.pdbx_strand_id
1 'polypeptide(L)'
;MTPLPTYPTVTIVVPAHNEELVIAQTTQAILNLNYPPAQVEVLLYADNCSDQTAVMMHQVVDRPEYAKRRIQVIERTGTGGKAGVLNDALKIAQGEYLAVYDADAMPEEHALYFLIKQILRNPRRYVAAYGRNKTRNAEQNFLTRCINQEIIVTQRIRHIALWNLFGIGYIPGTNFAVATQAMRALGGWQDGALTEDTDLSFKLMLQGKQIALAYQSEAFQQEPERVKDYYFQRLRWAKGNYQVVFLNFRHLFDHSHWRVKLEEIYFISNFFWFNLAVILSDGIFLLNLGAMLLNFVTPGGVVLPFTFGQDAYLLYQVLLINWLLMILLYVLQINVALATQFGQTTPGQLWLAIGAYFTYGQLFIVISVHALSSLLLDRLTGRQAHWVKTKRFAD
;
A
#
# COMPACT_ATOMS: atom_id res chain seq x y z
N MET A 1 26.43 -4.57 -12.14
CA MET A 1 25.19 -4.30 -12.89
C MET A 1 25.50 -4.01 -14.34
N THR A 2 24.63 -4.40 -15.28
CA THR A 2 24.79 -4.05 -16.68
C THR A 2 24.38 -2.58 -16.86
N PRO A 3 25.22 -1.67 -17.38
CA PRO A 3 24.85 -0.29 -17.62
C PRO A 3 23.58 -0.18 -18.48
N LEU A 4 22.77 0.85 -18.24
CA LEU A 4 21.67 1.15 -19.17
C LEU A 4 22.25 1.66 -20.50
N PRO A 5 21.59 1.37 -21.64
CA PRO A 5 22.02 1.91 -22.93
C PRO A 5 22.09 3.45 -22.94
N THR A 6 21.13 4.06 -22.23
CA THR A 6 21.05 5.50 -21.95
C THR A 6 20.48 5.67 -20.56
N TYR A 7 20.92 6.74 -19.85
CA TYR A 7 20.37 7.13 -18.58
C TYR A 7 19.43 8.34 -18.81
N PRO A 8 18.10 8.14 -18.88
CA PRO A 8 17.17 9.25 -19.01
C PRO A 8 17.21 10.16 -17.77
N THR A 9 16.79 11.40 -17.95
CA THR A 9 16.69 12.35 -16.84
C THR A 9 15.53 11.99 -15.92
N VAL A 10 15.73 12.11 -14.60
CA VAL A 10 14.72 11.79 -13.59
C VAL A 10 14.59 12.95 -12.61
N THR A 11 13.37 13.40 -12.35
CA THR A 11 13.05 14.25 -11.22
C THR A 11 12.54 13.38 -10.07
N ILE A 12 13.24 13.36 -8.95
CA ILE A 12 12.81 12.71 -7.72
C ILE A 12 12.01 13.71 -6.89
N VAL A 13 10.82 13.34 -6.45
CA VAL A 13 9.96 14.15 -5.60
C VAL A 13 9.75 13.48 -4.25
N VAL A 14 9.97 14.23 -3.18
CA VAL A 14 9.74 13.79 -1.80
C VAL A 14 8.76 14.75 -1.14
N PRO A 15 7.48 14.39 -1.03
CA PRO A 15 6.50 15.15 -0.27
C PRO A 15 6.66 14.85 1.23
N ALA A 16 6.83 15.87 2.05
CA ALA A 16 6.92 15.70 3.50
C ALA A 16 6.00 16.70 4.23
N HIS A 17 5.31 16.21 5.27
CA HIS A 17 4.48 17.01 6.16
C HIS A 17 4.75 16.64 7.62
N ASN A 18 5.49 17.48 8.35
CA ASN A 18 5.91 17.23 9.73
C ASN A 18 6.66 15.88 9.90
N GLU A 19 7.74 15.68 9.15
CA GLU A 19 8.53 14.44 9.09
C GLU A 19 9.98 14.63 9.62
N GLU A 20 10.20 15.55 10.58
CA GLU A 20 11.52 15.89 11.13
C GLU A 20 12.31 14.66 11.62
N LEU A 21 11.62 13.62 12.11
CA LEU A 21 12.26 12.42 12.67
C LEU A 21 12.89 11.49 11.62
N VAL A 22 12.42 11.54 10.38
CA VAL A 22 12.81 10.54 9.35
C VAL A 22 13.39 11.18 8.09
N ILE A 23 13.07 12.45 7.79
CA ILE A 23 13.35 13.07 6.50
C ILE A 23 14.86 13.18 6.19
N ALA A 24 15.70 13.38 7.20
CA ALA A 24 17.15 13.49 7.00
C ALA A 24 17.74 12.18 6.46
N GLN A 25 17.31 11.02 7.01
CA GLN A 25 17.77 9.71 6.56
C GLN A 25 17.27 9.40 5.15
N THR A 26 16.01 9.70 4.85
CA THR A 26 15.42 9.53 3.51
C THR A 26 16.13 10.41 2.49
N THR A 27 16.37 11.71 2.80
CA THR A 27 17.14 12.62 1.95
C THR A 27 18.53 12.07 1.66
N GLN A 28 19.23 11.58 2.69
CA GLN A 28 20.55 10.98 2.54
C GLN A 28 20.52 9.74 1.63
N ALA A 29 19.53 8.84 1.80
CA ALA A 29 19.39 7.65 0.98
C ALA A 29 19.13 8.00 -0.50
N ILE A 30 18.30 9.01 -0.77
CA ILE A 30 18.02 9.50 -2.13
C ILE A 30 19.28 10.10 -2.78
N LEU A 31 20.06 10.87 -2.03
CA LEU A 31 21.29 11.47 -2.55
C LEU A 31 22.40 10.44 -2.77
N ASN A 32 22.29 9.27 -2.15
CA ASN A 32 23.23 8.15 -2.33
C ASN A 32 22.80 7.15 -3.42
N LEU A 33 21.69 7.39 -4.13
CA LEU A 33 21.27 6.55 -5.23
C LEU A 33 22.34 6.43 -6.32
N ASN A 34 22.63 5.20 -6.73
CA ASN A 34 23.57 4.90 -7.81
C ASN A 34 22.91 5.15 -9.17
N TYR A 35 22.82 6.43 -9.50
CA TYR A 35 22.36 6.94 -10.78
C TYR A 35 23.21 8.14 -11.16
N PRO A 36 23.52 8.41 -12.47
CA PRO A 36 24.38 9.53 -12.84
C PRO A 36 23.86 10.87 -12.27
N PRO A 37 24.61 11.58 -11.43
CA PRO A 37 24.12 12.77 -10.75
C PRO A 37 23.62 13.89 -11.67
N ALA A 38 24.23 14.02 -12.86
CA ALA A 38 23.82 15.00 -13.87
C ALA A 38 22.43 14.70 -14.47
N GLN A 39 21.95 13.48 -14.33
CA GLN A 39 20.64 13.03 -14.83
C GLN A 39 19.55 13.05 -13.74
N VAL A 40 19.87 13.47 -12.52
CA VAL A 40 18.91 13.48 -11.41
C VAL A 40 18.69 14.92 -10.93
N GLU A 41 17.42 15.28 -10.85
CA GLU A 41 16.92 16.46 -10.13
C GLU A 41 16.16 15.97 -8.89
N VAL A 42 16.34 16.61 -7.75
CA VAL A 42 15.68 16.27 -6.50
C VAL A 42 14.86 17.44 -5.99
N LEU A 43 13.56 17.25 -5.81
CA LEU A 43 12.62 18.21 -5.27
C LEU A 43 12.12 17.72 -3.91
N LEU A 44 12.57 18.33 -2.84
CA LEU A 44 12.17 18.04 -1.46
C LEU A 44 11.12 19.06 -1.04
N TYR A 45 9.90 18.62 -0.77
CA TYR A 45 8.82 19.51 -0.36
C TYR A 45 8.55 19.39 1.14
N ALA A 46 8.67 20.51 1.86
CA ALA A 46 8.16 20.67 3.22
C ALA A 46 6.76 21.33 3.13
N ASP A 47 5.70 20.51 3.06
CA ASP A 47 4.33 20.97 2.83
C ASP A 47 3.60 21.24 4.14
N ASN A 48 3.21 22.51 4.39
CA ASN A 48 2.48 22.94 5.59
C ASN A 48 3.16 22.44 6.90
N CYS A 49 4.48 22.40 6.94
CA CYS A 49 5.22 21.92 8.12
C CYS A 49 5.19 22.96 9.26
N SER A 50 5.01 22.46 10.48
CA SER A 50 5.10 23.24 11.73
C SER A 50 6.28 22.79 12.61
N ASP A 51 7.02 21.77 12.18
CA ASP A 51 8.19 21.18 12.83
C ASP A 51 9.50 21.54 12.09
N GLN A 52 10.59 20.87 12.42
CA GLN A 52 11.91 21.11 11.85
C GLN A 52 12.16 20.39 10.49
N THR A 53 11.11 19.90 9.80
CA THR A 53 11.27 19.11 8.56
C THR A 53 12.16 19.81 7.52
N ALA A 54 11.91 21.09 7.21
CA ALA A 54 12.72 21.84 6.22
C ALA A 54 14.17 22.01 6.69
N VAL A 55 14.37 22.27 7.99
CA VAL A 55 15.73 22.40 8.57
C VAL A 55 16.49 21.08 8.46
N MET A 56 15.84 19.96 8.73
CA MET A 56 16.46 18.63 8.59
C MET A 56 16.83 18.31 7.13
N MET A 57 16.02 18.73 6.15
CA MET A 57 16.38 18.62 4.73
C MET A 57 17.64 19.44 4.43
N HIS A 58 17.69 20.72 4.85
CA HIS A 58 18.84 21.61 4.63
C HIS A 58 20.12 21.08 5.27
N GLN A 59 20.05 20.52 6.48
CA GLN A 59 21.21 19.90 7.13
C GLN A 59 21.90 18.81 6.30
N VAL A 60 21.14 18.15 5.40
CA VAL A 60 21.68 17.13 4.51
C VAL A 60 22.13 17.75 3.19
N VAL A 61 21.27 18.55 2.53
CA VAL A 61 21.53 19.03 1.16
C VAL A 61 22.64 20.07 1.07
N ASP A 62 22.82 20.86 2.13
CA ASP A 62 23.83 21.96 2.17
C ASP A 62 25.26 21.43 2.44
N ARG A 63 25.45 20.11 2.56
CA ARG A 63 26.77 19.51 2.71
C ARG A 63 27.59 19.72 1.43
N PRO A 64 28.91 20.01 1.55
CA PRO A 64 29.77 20.30 0.40
C PRO A 64 29.79 19.22 -0.69
N GLU A 65 29.58 17.96 -0.29
CA GLU A 65 29.53 16.79 -1.20
C GLU A 65 28.38 16.85 -2.19
N TYR A 66 27.29 17.57 -1.87
CA TYR A 66 26.10 17.70 -2.71
C TYR A 66 26.02 19.04 -3.46
N ALA A 67 26.96 19.96 -3.29
CA ALA A 67 26.92 21.30 -3.88
C ALA A 67 26.79 21.37 -5.42
N LYS A 68 27.18 20.29 -6.12
CA LYS A 68 27.06 20.16 -7.58
C LYS A 68 25.79 19.42 -8.04
N ARG A 69 24.95 18.98 -7.11
CA ARG A 69 23.71 18.27 -7.43
C ARG A 69 22.56 19.26 -7.66
N ARG A 70 21.61 18.85 -8.48
CA ARG A 70 20.39 19.63 -8.74
C ARG A 70 19.35 19.28 -7.68
N ILE A 71 19.37 20.00 -6.55
CA ILE A 71 18.50 19.77 -5.41
C ILE A 71 17.80 21.07 -5.06
N GLN A 72 16.51 20.99 -4.77
CA GLN A 72 15.71 22.10 -4.27
C GLN A 72 14.93 21.65 -3.03
N VAL A 73 15.04 22.39 -1.94
CA VAL A 73 14.15 22.31 -0.79
C VAL A 73 13.09 23.39 -0.96
N ILE A 74 11.83 22.99 -0.98
CA ILE A 74 10.69 23.86 -1.28
C ILE A 74 9.74 23.83 -0.08
N GLU A 75 9.69 24.93 0.66
CA GLU A 75 8.68 25.14 1.68
C GLU A 75 7.37 25.56 1.00
N ARG A 76 6.34 24.76 1.18
CA ARG A 76 5.04 24.94 0.54
C ARG A 76 3.95 25.18 1.58
N THR A 77 3.13 26.17 1.34
CA THR A 77 1.85 26.36 2.03
C THR A 77 0.74 26.23 0.99
N GLY A 78 -0.03 25.15 1.06
CA GLY A 78 -1.02 24.86 0.02
C GLY A 78 -2.05 23.82 0.45
N THR A 79 -2.99 23.56 -0.44
CA THR A 79 -4.04 22.55 -0.31
C THR A 79 -3.71 21.28 -1.10
N GLY A 80 -4.56 20.25 -0.99
CA GLY A 80 -4.43 19.01 -1.76
C GLY A 80 -3.50 17.96 -1.15
N GLY A 81 -2.80 18.27 -0.04
CA GLY A 81 -1.89 17.33 0.62
C GLY A 81 -0.84 16.77 -0.34
N LYS A 82 -0.54 15.47 -0.27
CA LYS A 82 0.46 14.81 -1.12
C LYS A 82 0.16 14.98 -2.62
N ALA A 83 -1.08 14.82 -3.05
CA ALA A 83 -1.48 15.02 -4.45
C ALA A 83 -1.18 16.47 -4.92
N GLY A 84 -1.49 17.47 -4.09
CA GLY A 84 -1.18 18.87 -4.37
C GLY A 84 0.32 19.13 -4.51
N VAL A 85 1.16 18.56 -3.62
CA VAL A 85 2.63 18.62 -3.74
C VAL A 85 3.09 17.99 -5.04
N LEU A 86 2.62 16.79 -5.37
CA LEU A 86 3.01 16.09 -6.59
C LEU A 86 2.58 16.85 -7.85
N ASN A 87 1.41 17.51 -7.83
CA ASN A 87 0.94 18.36 -8.92
C ASN A 87 1.80 19.61 -9.08
N ASP A 88 2.24 20.25 -7.99
CA ASP A 88 3.14 21.38 -8.06
C ASP A 88 4.53 20.97 -8.55
N ALA A 89 5.04 19.83 -8.08
CA ALA A 89 6.28 19.25 -8.58
C ALA A 89 6.21 18.93 -10.08
N LEU A 90 5.08 18.39 -10.57
CA LEU A 90 4.89 18.07 -11.99
C LEU A 90 5.00 19.29 -12.91
N LYS A 91 4.62 20.50 -12.42
CA LYS A 91 4.74 21.75 -13.19
C LYS A 91 6.17 22.14 -13.45
N ILE A 92 7.08 21.90 -12.49
CA ILE A 92 8.49 22.32 -12.55
C ILE A 92 9.46 21.20 -12.88
N ALA A 93 9.03 19.95 -12.78
CA ALA A 93 9.85 18.76 -13.07
C ALA A 93 10.46 18.81 -14.47
N GLN A 94 11.78 18.61 -14.58
CA GLN A 94 12.52 18.64 -15.85
C GLN A 94 12.90 17.25 -16.35
N GLY A 95 12.76 16.22 -15.49
CA GLY A 95 13.07 14.85 -15.84
C GLY A 95 12.09 14.24 -16.85
N GLU A 96 12.58 13.37 -17.72
CA GLU A 96 11.74 12.51 -18.57
C GLU A 96 10.84 11.61 -17.74
N TYR A 97 11.33 11.21 -16.58
CA TYR A 97 10.57 10.43 -15.59
C TYR A 97 10.50 11.18 -14.27
N LEU A 98 9.38 11.01 -13.59
CA LEU A 98 9.17 11.51 -12.25
C LEU A 98 9.18 10.29 -11.31
N ALA A 99 10.09 10.25 -10.34
CA ALA A 99 10.15 9.24 -9.30
C ALA A 99 9.65 9.81 -7.97
N VAL A 100 8.86 9.03 -7.24
CA VAL A 100 8.27 9.48 -5.98
C VAL A 100 8.71 8.56 -4.84
N TYR A 101 9.19 9.17 -3.78
CA TYR A 101 9.50 8.51 -2.51
C TYR A 101 8.82 9.28 -1.38
N ASP A 102 8.12 8.57 -0.48
CA ASP A 102 7.57 9.17 0.73
C ASP A 102 8.69 9.61 1.69
N ALA A 103 8.40 10.54 2.57
CA ALA A 103 9.37 11.13 3.49
C ALA A 103 10.05 10.12 4.44
N ASP A 104 9.46 8.94 4.62
CA ASP A 104 9.99 7.83 5.41
C ASP A 104 10.51 6.67 4.56
N ALA A 105 10.45 6.78 3.24
CA ALA A 105 10.87 5.73 2.32
C ALA A 105 12.35 5.89 1.96
N MET A 106 13.19 5.04 2.50
CA MET A 106 14.62 4.99 2.22
C MET A 106 14.90 4.00 1.08
N PRO A 107 15.13 4.47 -0.17
CA PRO A 107 15.46 3.59 -1.28
C PRO A 107 16.83 2.93 -1.07
N GLU A 108 16.97 1.68 -1.52
CA GLU A 108 18.27 1.06 -1.69
C GLU A 108 19.04 1.75 -2.81
N GLU A 109 20.36 1.69 -2.74
CA GLU A 109 21.29 2.37 -3.66
C GLU A 109 20.92 2.21 -5.14
N HIS A 110 20.38 1.06 -5.54
CA HIS A 110 20.05 0.76 -6.93
C HIS A 110 18.55 0.83 -7.26
N ALA A 111 17.72 1.28 -6.34
CA ALA A 111 16.27 1.29 -6.51
C ALA A 111 15.83 2.05 -7.76
N LEU A 112 16.31 3.27 -7.95
CA LEU A 112 15.99 4.11 -9.11
C LEU A 112 16.43 3.44 -10.44
N TYR A 113 17.65 2.88 -10.46
CA TYR A 113 18.16 2.17 -11.63
C TYR A 113 17.20 1.04 -12.06
N PHE A 114 16.69 0.24 -11.12
CA PHE A 114 15.79 -0.87 -11.44
C PHE A 114 14.41 -0.39 -11.90
N LEU A 115 13.88 0.71 -11.35
CA LEU A 115 12.64 1.33 -11.84
C LEU A 115 12.78 1.73 -13.30
N ILE A 116 13.80 2.52 -13.60
CA ILE A 116 14.05 3.01 -14.97
C ILE A 116 14.36 1.87 -15.93
N LYS A 117 15.21 0.92 -15.53
CA LYS A 117 15.51 -0.27 -16.34
C LYS A 117 14.25 -1.03 -16.71
N GLN A 118 13.30 -1.17 -15.79
CA GLN A 118 12.07 -1.89 -16.05
C GLN A 118 11.17 -1.15 -17.05
N ILE A 119 11.07 0.17 -16.97
CA ILE A 119 10.33 0.98 -17.95
C ILE A 119 10.97 0.86 -19.33
N LEU A 120 12.30 0.99 -19.40
CA LEU A 120 13.05 0.96 -20.66
C LEU A 120 13.01 -0.39 -21.39
N ARG A 121 12.57 -1.49 -20.75
CA ARG A 121 12.33 -2.76 -21.45
C ARG A 121 11.26 -2.65 -22.53
N ASN A 122 10.24 -1.80 -22.33
CA ASN A 122 9.21 -1.53 -23.34
C ASN A 122 8.56 -0.16 -23.08
N PRO A 123 9.23 0.98 -23.38
CA PRO A 123 8.74 2.30 -23.01
C PRO A 123 7.45 2.72 -23.73
N ARG A 124 7.07 2.04 -24.83
CA ARG A 124 5.78 2.26 -25.48
C ARG A 124 4.62 1.69 -24.67
N ARG A 125 4.86 0.64 -23.90
CA ARG A 125 3.86 -0.10 -23.12
C ARG A 125 3.92 0.25 -21.63
N TYR A 126 5.13 0.32 -21.09
CA TYR A 126 5.39 0.60 -19.67
C TYR A 126 5.59 2.09 -19.47
N VAL A 127 4.57 2.78 -18.98
CA VAL A 127 4.65 4.22 -18.70
C VAL A 127 5.08 4.51 -17.27
N ALA A 128 5.02 3.49 -16.41
CA ALA A 128 5.45 3.56 -15.03
C ALA A 128 6.06 2.21 -14.59
N ALA A 129 6.87 2.26 -13.55
CA ALA A 129 7.30 1.09 -12.80
C ALA A 129 7.25 1.36 -11.30
N TYR A 130 7.01 0.31 -10.53
CA TYR A 130 7.03 0.37 -9.06
C TYR A 130 7.91 -0.73 -8.49
N GLY A 131 8.50 -0.44 -7.34
CA GLY A 131 9.34 -1.36 -6.59
C GLY A 131 8.63 -2.02 -5.43
N ARG A 132 9.41 -2.65 -4.59
CA ARG A 132 8.97 -3.29 -3.34
C ARG A 132 9.31 -2.40 -2.15
N ASN A 133 8.41 -2.36 -1.19
CA ASN A 133 8.63 -1.71 0.09
C ASN A 133 8.94 -2.76 1.15
N LYS A 134 9.90 -2.50 2.01
CA LYS A 134 10.30 -3.34 3.13
C LYS A 134 10.05 -2.60 4.44
N THR A 135 9.66 -3.33 5.46
CA THR A 135 9.48 -2.78 6.79
C THR A 135 10.83 -2.58 7.48
N ARG A 136 11.16 -1.35 7.87
CA ARG A 136 12.41 -1.01 8.57
C ARG A 136 12.38 -1.48 10.02
N ASN A 137 11.27 -1.25 10.72
CA ASN A 137 11.04 -1.61 12.12
C ASN A 137 10.28 -2.94 12.29
N ALA A 138 10.54 -3.94 11.42
CA ALA A 138 9.79 -5.20 11.41
C ALA A 138 9.79 -5.94 12.75
N GLU A 139 10.92 -5.91 13.50
CA GLU A 139 11.10 -6.66 14.74
C GLU A 139 10.74 -5.89 16.02
N GLN A 140 10.22 -4.66 15.89
CA GLN A 140 9.95 -3.77 17.03
C GLN A 140 8.89 -4.33 18.00
N ASN A 141 7.79 -4.88 17.48
CA ASN A 141 6.73 -5.47 18.30
C ASN A 141 5.87 -6.46 17.50
N PHE A 142 4.85 -7.03 18.15
CA PHE A 142 3.93 -7.99 17.49
C PHE A 142 3.21 -7.37 16.28
N LEU A 143 2.75 -6.14 16.38
CA LEU A 143 2.04 -5.45 15.30
C LEU A 143 2.93 -5.26 14.08
N THR A 144 4.15 -4.74 14.26
CA THR A 144 5.10 -4.50 13.16
C THR A 144 5.54 -5.80 12.47
N ARG A 145 5.64 -6.91 13.23
CA ARG A 145 5.89 -8.26 12.67
C ARG A 145 4.70 -8.72 11.81
N CYS A 146 3.47 -8.50 12.25
CA CYS A 146 2.28 -8.83 11.46
C CYS A 146 2.20 -8.00 10.18
N ILE A 147 2.46 -6.69 10.26
CA ILE A 147 2.50 -5.80 9.10
C ILE A 147 3.58 -6.25 8.12
N ASN A 148 4.77 -6.61 8.60
CA ASN A 148 5.85 -7.12 7.76
C ASN A 148 5.44 -8.41 7.02
N GLN A 149 4.77 -9.37 7.69
CA GLN A 149 4.23 -10.56 7.02
C GLN A 149 3.20 -10.20 5.95
N GLU A 150 2.28 -9.28 6.23
CA GLU A 150 1.29 -8.79 5.26
C GLU A 150 1.97 -8.20 4.02
N ILE A 151 3.00 -7.34 4.21
CA ILE A 151 3.75 -6.71 3.13
C ILE A 151 4.46 -7.77 2.28
N ILE A 152 5.12 -8.75 2.91
CA ILE A 152 5.81 -9.84 2.21
C ILE A 152 4.80 -10.67 1.40
N VAL A 153 3.66 -11.05 1.99
CA VAL A 153 2.60 -11.80 1.29
C VAL A 153 2.09 -11.02 0.09
N THR A 154 1.76 -9.75 0.28
CA THR A 154 1.26 -8.89 -0.79
C THR A 154 2.25 -8.81 -1.95
N GLN A 155 3.52 -8.60 -1.66
CA GLN A 155 4.55 -8.43 -2.69
C GLN A 155 4.95 -9.75 -3.36
N ARG A 156 5.11 -10.84 -2.58
CA ARG A 156 5.57 -12.13 -3.09
C ARG A 156 4.50 -12.93 -3.79
N ILE A 157 3.24 -12.79 -3.39
CA ILE A 157 2.14 -13.55 -3.96
C ILE A 157 1.34 -12.67 -4.90
N ARG A 158 0.68 -11.62 -4.37
CA ARG A 158 -0.24 -10.81 -5.16
C ARG A 158 0.46 -10.06 -6.31
N HIS A 159 1.47 -9.23 -6.01
CA HIS A 159 2.11 -8.40 -7.04
C HIS A 159 2.77 -9.25 -8.13
N ILE A 160 3.48 -10.31 -7.73
CA ILE A 160 4.14 -11.21 -8.68
C ILE A 160 3.12 -11.95 -9.53
N ALA A 161 2.04 -12.48 -8.92
CA ALA A 161 1.01 -13.20 -9.65
C ALA A 161 0.28 -12.30 -10.65
N LEU A 162 -0.19 -11.12 -10.21
CA LEU A 162 -0.88 -10.16 -11.08
C LEU A 162 0.02 -9.69 -12.23
N TRP A 163 1.29 -9.42 -11.94
CA TRP A 163 2.24 -9.01 -12.97
C TRP A 163 2.57 -10.13 -13.97
N ASN A 164 2.94 -11.31 -13.49
CA ASN A 164 3.38 -12.40 -14.35
C ASN A 164 2.23 -13.03 -15.15
N LEU A 165 1.05 -13.17 -14.57
CA LEU A 165 -0.10 -13.81 -15.23
C LEU A 165 -0.86 -12.83 -16.13
N PHE A 166 -1.01 -11.57 -15.70
CA PHE A 166 -1.93 -10.64 -16.34
C PHE A 166 -1.25 -9.35 -16.82
N GLY A 167 0.01 -9.09 -16.46
CA GLY A 167 0.68 -7.82 -16.72
C GLY A 167 -0.01 -6.65 -16.03
N ILE A 168 -0.60 -6.89 -14.86
CA ILE A 168 -1.23 -5.89 -14.01
C ILE A 168 -0.25 -5.51 -12.92
N GLY A 169 0.07 -4.21 -12.85
CA GLY A 169 0.81 -3.60 -11.77
C GLY A 169 0.08 -2.37 -11.28
N TYR A 170 0.40 -1.90 -10.10
CA TYR A 170 -0.20 -0.72 -9.50
C TYR A 170 0.85 0.10 -8.75
N ILE A 171 0.57 1.38 -8.57
CA ILE A 171 1.45 2.30 -7.86
C ILE A 171 1.15 2.23 -6.37
N PRO A 172 2.14 1.91 -5.51
CA PRO A 172 1.93 1.73 -4.07
C PRO A 172 2.15 3.02 -3.25
N GLY A 173 2.06 4.20 -3.87
CA GLY A 173 2.26 5.50 -3.23
C GLY A 173 3.71 5.94 -3.10
N THR A 174 4.66 5.03 -3.01
CA THR A 174 6.11 5.32 -2.88
C THR A 174 6.93 4.33 -3.70
N ASN A 175 8.24 4.60 -3.90
CA ASN A 175 9.15 3.76 -4.67
C ASN A 175 8.60 3.39 -6.05
N PHE A 176 8.21 4.40 -6.81
CA PHE A 176 7.77 4.25 -8.19
C PHE A 176 8.32 5.36 -9.07
N ALA A 177 8.37 5.09 -10.37
CA ALA A 177 8.69 6.09 -11.40
C ALA A 177 7.62 6.05 -12.49
N VAL A 178 7.29 7.21 -13.05
CA VAL A 178 6.29 7.37 -14.12
C VAL A 178 6.79 8.38 -15.16
N ALA A 179 6.46 8.16 -16.42
CA ALA A 179 6.79 9.10 -17.49
C ALA A 179 6.13 10.46 -17.26
N THR A 180 6.92 11.52 -17.15
CA THR A 180 6.45 12.88 -16.84
C THR A 180 5.42 13.36 -17.86
N GLN A 181 5.63 13.04 -19.15
CA GLN A 181 4.68 13.39 -20.20
C GLN A 181 3.33 12.67 -20.03
N ALA A 182 3.33 11.40 -19.61
CA ALA A 182 2.09 10.67 -19.36
C ALA A 182 1.31 11.30 -18.20
N MET A 183 2.00 11.73 -17.13
CA MET A 183 1.38 12.43 -16.02
C MET A 183 0.78 13.78 -16.43
N ARG A 184 1.51 14.56 -17.25
CA ARG A 184 0.99 15.82 -17.79
C ARG A 184 -0.23 15.61 -18.68
N ALA A 185 -0.23 14.56 -19.50
CA ALA A 185 -1.38 14.21 -20.36
C ALA A 185 -2.62 13.77 -19.56
N LEU A 186 -2.42 13.17 -18.38
CA LEU A 186 -3.50 12.82 -17.46
C LEU A 186 -4.05 14.01 -16.66
N GLY A 187 -3.37 15.16 -16.67
CA GLY A 187 -3.69 16.31 -15.85
C GLY A 187 -3.20 16.21 -14.40
N GLY A 188 -2.29 15.28 -14.11
CA GLY A 188 -1.71 15.07 -12.79
C GLY A 188 -2.51 14.14 -11.88
N TRP A 189 -2.28 14.27 -10.57
CA TRP A 189 -2.99 13.54 -9.51
C TRP A 189 -4.31 14.20 -9.16
N GLN A 190 -5.27 13.40 -8.74
CA GLN A 190 -6.59 13.90 -8.31
C GLN A 190 -6.46 14.57 -6.92
N ASP A 191 -6.72 15.87 -6.86
CA ASP A 191 -6.75 16.60 -5.60
C ASP A 191 -7.84 16.05 -4.67
N GLY A 192 -7.50 15.87 -3.39
CA GLY A 192 -8.41 15.35 -2.39
C GLY A 192 -8.68 13.84 -2.45
N ALA A 193 -8.03 13.10 -3.34
CA ALA A 193 -8.07 11.63 -3.31
C ALA A 193 -7.39 11.11 -2.03
N LEU A 194 -8.04 10.19 -1.33
CA LEU A 194 -7.46 9.55 -0.13
C LEU A 194 -6.38 8.52 -0.48
N THR A 195 -6.44 7.96 -1.69
CA THR A 195 -5.48 7.03 -2.29
C THR A 195 -5.20 7.48 -3.73
N GLU A 196 -4.40 8.54 -3.85
CA GLU A 196 -4.03 9.17 -5.12
C GLU A 196 -3.27 8.22 -6.05
N ASP A 197 -2.58 7.25 -5.47
CA ASP A 197 -1.81 6.21 -6.12
C ASP A 197 -2.70 5.14 -6.76
N THR A 198 -3.72 4.67 -6.04
CA THR A 198 -4.70 3.73 -6.57
C THR A 198 -5.51 4.36 -7.70
N ASP A 199 -5.99 5.59 -7.52
CA ASP A 199 -6.69 6.36 -8.58
C ASP A 199 -5.81 6.52 -9.83
N LEU A 200 -4.55 6.91 -9.66
CA LEU A 200 -3.58 7.03 -10.75
C LEU A 200 -3.40 5.70 -11.49
N SER A 201 -3.30 4.59 -10.74
CA SER A 201 -3.15 3.26 -11.33
C SER A 201 -4.32 2.90 -12.25
N PHE A 202 -5.57 3.15 -11.81
CA PHE A 202 -6.75 2.95 -12.63
C PHE A 202 -6.78 3.88 -13.87
N LYS A 203 -6.46 5.16 -13.72
CA LYS A 203 -6.40 6.12 -14.83
C LYS A 203 -5.40 5.71 -15.92
N LEU A 204 -4.22 5.23 -15.53
CA LEU A 204 -3.22 4.70 -16.47
C LEU A 204 -3.72 3.44 -17.18
N MET A 205 -4.32 2.50 -16.46
CA MET A 205 -4.88 1.27 -17.04
C MET A 205 -6.06 1.56 -17.99
N LEU A 206 -6.91 2.54 -17.68
CA LEU A 206 -8.00 2.99 -18.56
C LEU A 206 -7.49 3.51 -19.90
N GLN A 207 -6.29 4.11 -19.94
CA GLN A 207 -5.62 4.51 -21.18
C GLN A 207 -4.89 3.35 -21.87
N GLY A 208 -5.06 2.10 -21.43
CA GLY A 208 -4.37 0.93 -21.99
C GLY A 208 -2.89 0.87 -21.66
N LYS A 209 -2.41 1.71 -20.76
CA LYS A 209 -1.01 1.73 -20.31
C LYS A 209 -0.76 0.67 -19.25
N GLN A 210 0.49 0.30 -19.05
CA GLN A 210 0.89 -0.67 -18.03
C GLN A 210 1.89 -0.07 -17.05
N ILE A 211 1.74 -0.48 -15.79
CA ILE A 211 2.62 -0.18 -14.68
C ILE A 211 3.45 -1.43 -14.42
N ALA A 212 4.75 -1.40 -14.65
CA ALA A 212 5.60 -2.58 -14.59
C ALA A 212 6.15 -2.83 -13.17
N LEU A 213 6.21 -4.09 -12.75
CA LEU A 213 6.85 -4.46 -11.50
C LEU A 213 8.38 -4.50 -11.66
N ALA A 214 9.09 -3.59 -11.02
CA ALA A 214 10.54 -3.58 -10.89
C ALA A 214 10.95 -4.32 -9.61
N TYR A 215 10.88 -5.64 -9.64
CA TYR A 215 11.02 -6.49 -8.46
C TYR A 215 12.32 -6.28 -7.66
N GLN A 216 13.40 -5.84 -8.31
CA GLN A 216 14.69 -5.59 -7.68
C GLN A 216 14.80 -4.18 -7.07
N SER A 217 13.87 -3.28 -7.37
CA SER A 217 13.81 -1.97 -6.73
C SER A 217 13.22 -2.10 -5.33
N GLU A 218 13.96 -1.73 -4.32
CA GLU A 218 13.56 -1.86 -2.92
C GLU A 218 13.70 -0.52 -2.19
N ALA A 219 12.75 -0.25 -1.29
CA ALA A 219 12.80 0.88 -0.38
C ALA A 219 12.33 0.44 1.01
N PHE A 220 12.97 0.97 2.05
CA PHE A 220 12.59 0.69 3.45
C PHE A 220 11.70 1.80 3.96
N GLN A 221 10.60 1.45 4.60
CA GLN A 221 9.66 2.38 5.23
C GLN A 221 9.37 1.99 6.67
N GLN A 222 8.98 2.97 7.48
CA GLN A 222 8.62 2.75 8.87
C GLN A 222 7.13 2.46 8.98
N GLU A 223 6.79 1.32 9.62
CA GLU A 223 5.40 0.93 9.86
C GLU A 223 4.90 1.40 11.24
N PRO A 224 3.58 1.58 11.41
CA PRO A 224 3.01 1.98 12.69
C PRO A 224 3.33 0.99 13.81
N GLU A 225 3.78 1.50 14.96
CA GLU A 225 4.10 0.70 16.14
C GLU A 225 2.93 0.56 17.12
N ARG A 226 1.91 1.41 16.98
CA ARG A 226 0.72 1.43 17.84
C ARG A 226 -0.52 1.05 17.05
N VAL A 227 -1.37 0.22 17.66
CA VAL A 227 -2.64 -0.22 17.06
C VAL A 227 -3.52 0.96 16.64
N LYS A 228 -3.53 2.05 17.40
CA LYS A 228 -4.29 3.25 17.06
C LYS A 228 -3.81 3.89 15.76
N ASP A 229 -2.49 4.04 15.58
CA ASP A 229 -1.90 4.67 14.39
C ASP A 229 -2.10 3.77 13.16
N TYR A 230 -1.93 2.46 13.33
CA TYR A 230 -2.26 1.46 12.31
C TYR A 230 -3.74 1.53 11.90
N TYR A 231 -4.65 1.57 12.87
CA TYR A 231 -6.08 1.63 12.63
C TYR A 231 -6.48 2.82 11.74
N PHE A 232 -6.03 4.03 12.08
CA PHE A 232 -6.34 5.22 11.29
C PHE A 232 -5.66 5.25 9.93
N GLN A 233 -4.44 4.74 9.81
CA GLN A 233 -3.76 4.58 8.53
C GLN A 233 -4.56 3.64 7.61
N ARG A 234 -4.93 2.46 8.11
CA ARG A 234 -5.69 1.45 7.32
C ARG A 234 -7.12 1.89 7.05
N LEU A 235 -7.75 2.60 7.98
CA LEU A 235 -9.07 3.19 7.77
C LEU A 235 -9.07 4.17 6.57
N ARG A 236 -8.05 5.03 6.51
CA ARG A 236 -7.87 5.95 5.38
C ARG A 236 -7.67 5.20 4.06
N TRP A 237 -6.81 4.17 4.05
CA TRP A 237 -6.57 3.36 2.85
C TRP A 237 -7.83 2.61 2.40
N ALA A 238 -8.53 1.95 3.32
CA ALA A 238 -9.77 1.25 3.00
C ALA A 238 -10.83 2.21 2.45
N LYS A 239 -10.99 3.39 3.07
CA LYS A 239 -11.93 4.42 2.62
C LYS A 239 -11.60 4.93 1.21
N GLY A 240 -10.31 5.18 0.92
CA GLY A 240 -9.84 5.57 -0.40
C GLY A 240 -10.07 4.48 -1.44
N ASN A 241 -9.77 3.23 -1.11
CA ASN A 241 -10.01 2.10 -2.01
C ASN A 241 -11.51 1.91 -2.32
N TYR A 242 -12.41 2.07 -1.32
CA TYR A 242 -13.85 2.08 -1.58
C TYR A 242 -14.26 3.23 -2.52
N GLN A 243 -13.67 4.42 -2.36
CA GLN A 243 -13.95 5.53 -3.29
C GLN A 243 -13.56 5.17 -4.72
N VAL A 244 -12.37 4.60 -4.93
CA VAL A 244 -11.88 4.19 -6.25
C VAL A 244 -12.79 3.11 -6.85
N VAL A 245 -13.19 2.09 -6.07
CA VAL A 245 -14.15 1.06 -6.52
C VAL A 245 -15.46 1.71 -6.97
N PHE A 246 -16.07 2.58 -6.17
CA PHE A 246 -17.32 3.21 -6.55
C PHE A 246 -17.21 4.12 -7.78
N LEU A 247 -16.06 4.77 -7.99
CA LEU A 247 -15.82 5.62 -9.16
C LEU A 247 -15.64 4.79 -10.44
N ASN A 248 -14.99 3.62 -10.32
CA ASN A 248 -14.65 2.78 -11.46
C ASN A 248 -15.65 1.65 -11.74
N PHE A 249 -16.63 1.43 -10.85
CA PHE A 249 -17.60 0.33 -10.94
C PHE A 249 -18.29 0.22 -12.32
N ARG A 250 -18.58 1.35 -12.96
CA ARG A 250 -19.18 1.40 -14.31
C ARG A 250 -18.31 0.71 -15.37
N HIS A 251 -17.00 0.70 -15.18
CA HIS A 251 -16.03 0.13 -16.13
C HIS A 251 -16.08 -1.40 -16.19
N LEU A 252 -16.77 -2.08 -15.28
CA LEU A 252 -17.09 -3.50 -15.41
C LEU A 252 -18.00 -3.78 -16.61
N PHE A 253 -18.87 -2.87 -16.96
CA PHE A 253 -19.97 -3.06 -17.90
C PHE A 253 -19.75 -2.33 -19.24
N ASP A 254 -18.74 -1.47 -19.34
CA ASP A 254 -18.38 -0.76 -20.57
C ASP A 254 -17.30 -1.49 -21.40
N HIS A 255 -16.82 -0.83 -22.44
CA HIS A 255 -15.75 -1.34 -23.31
C HIS A 255 -14.33 -1.11 -22.76
N SER A 256 -14.19 -0.85 -21.47
CA SER A 256 -12.90 -0.66 -20.81
C SER A 256 -11.99 -1.88 -20.97
N HIS A 257 -10.69 -1.63 -20.92
CA HIS A 257 -9.69 -2.69 -21.06
C HIS A 257 -9.88 -3.78 -20.00
N TRP A 258 -9.77 -5.05 -20.38
CA TRP A 258 -10.03 -6.22 -19.52
C TRP A 258 -9.22 -6.21 -18.20
N ARG A 259 -8.02 -5.58 -18.18
CA ARG A 259 -7.21 -5.44 -16.95
C ARG A 259 -7.89 -4.56 -15.91
N VAL A 260 -8.55 -3.49 -16.34
CA VAL A 260 -9.35 -2.64 -15.44
C VAL A 260 -10.47 -3.45 -14.81
N LYS A 261 -11.15 -4.27 -15.62
CA LYS A 261 -12.22 -5.15 -15.12
C LYS A 261 -11.71 -6.18 -14.12
N LEU A 262 -10.58 -6.81 -14.39
CA LEU A 262 -9.96 -7.76 -13.47
C LEU A 262 -9.55 -7.09 -12.14
N GLU A 263 -8.95 -5.91 -12.21
CA GLU A 263 -8.57 -5.18 -10.99
C GLU A 263 -9.80 -4.75 -10.19
N GLU A 264 -10.85 -4.28 -10.87
CA GLU A 264 -12.12 -3.91 -10.24
C GLU A 264 -12.79 -5.12 -9.57
N ILE A 265 -12.85 -6.27 -10.26
CA ILE A 265 -13.36 -7.54 -9.70
C ILE A 265 -12.53 -7.95 -8.47
N TYR A 266 -11.20 -7.80 -8.54
CA TYR A 266 -10.34 -8.10 -7.42
C TYR A 266 -10.66 -7.21 -6.20
N PHE A 267 -10.78 -5.87 -6.39
CA PHE A 267 -11.13 -4.96 -5.32
C PHE A 267 -12.50 -5.26 -4.72
N ILE A 268 -13.52 -5.49 -5.55
CA ILE A 268 -14.86 -5.88 -5.10
C ILE A 268 -14.79 -7.20 -4.31
N SER A 269 -14.08 -8.19 -4.83
CA SER A 269 -13.95 -9.48 -4.15
C SER A 269 -13.27 -9.33 -2.79
N ASN A 270 -12.19 -8.55 -2.71
CA ASN A 270 -11.42 -8.38 -1.48
C ASN A 270 -12.17 -7.53 -0.43
N PHE A 271 -12.81 -6.44 -0.85
CA PHE A 271 -13.44 -5.50 0.08
C PHE A 271 -14.88 -5.86 0.45
N PHE A 272 -15.61 -6.58 -0.40
CA PHE A 272 -17.00 -6.94 -0.13
C PHE A 272 -17.18 -8.44 0.11
N TRP A 273 -16.85 -9.30 -0.86
CA TRP A 273 -17.13 -10.74 -0.74
C TRP A 273 -16.29 -11.43 0.32
N PHE A 274 -14.99 -11.14 0.34
CA PHE A 274 -14.09 -11.72 1.34
C PHE A 274 -14.46 -11.28 2.75
N ASN A 275 -14.69 -9.98 2.97
CA ASN A 275 -15.11 -9.47 4.27
C ASN A 275 -16.45 -10.07 4.71
N LEU A 276 -17.44 -10.16 3.81
CA LEU A 276 -18.71 -10.78 4.11
C LEU A 276 -18.54 -12.26 4.50
N ALA A 277 -17.74 -13.01 3.74
CA ALA A 277 -17.46 -14.42 4.03
C ALA A 277 -16.80 -14.62 5.40
N VAL A 278 -15.81 -13.78 5.74
CA VAL A 278 -15.14 -13.84 7.04
C VAL A 278 -16.09 -13.46 8.18
N ILE A 279 -16.86 -12.37 8.04
CA ILE A 279 -17.84 -11.94 9.07
C ILE A 279 -18.85 -13.07 9.34
N LEU A 280 -19.39 -13.70 8.30
CA LEU A 280 -20.33 -14.80 8.45
C LEU A 280 -19.68 -16.03 9.09
N SER A 281 -18.49 -16.40 8.62
CA SER A 281 -17.74 -17.56 9.13
C SER A 281 -17.33 -17.38 10.60
N ASP A 282 -16.74 -16.23 10.94
CA ASP A 282 -16.32 -15.93 12.31
C ASP A 282 -17.53 -15.73 13.24
N GLY A 283 -18.60 -15.09 12.75
CA GLY A 283 -19.84 -14.94 13.50
C GLY A 283 -20.44 -16.29 13.90
N ILE A 284 -20.52 -17.22 12.97
CA ILE A 284 -21.01 -18.59 13.21
C ILE A 284 -20.08 -19.31 14.19
N PHE A 285 -18.75 -19.21 14.02
CA PHE A 285 -17.81 -19.80 14.94
C PHE A 285 -17.97 -19.26 16.36
N LEU A 286 -18.07 -17.96 16.55
CA LEU A 286 -18.24 -17.32 17.86
C LEU A 286 -19.56 -17.70 18.51
N LEU A 287 -20.65 -17.77 17.75
CA LEU A 287 -21.94 -18.25 18.24
C LEU A 287 -21.86 -19.69 18.75
N ASN A 288 -21.18 -20.56 18.02
CA ASN A 288 -21.01 -21.95 18.43
C ASN A 288 -20.09 -22.11 19.63
N LEU A 289 -19.00 -21.35 19.69
CA LEU A 289 -18.11 -21.31 20.85
C LEU A 289 -18.86 -20.83 22.08
N GLY A 290 -19.65 -19.76 21.96
CA GLY A 290 -20.50 -19.24 23.02
C GLY A 290 -21.52 -20.26 23.52
N ALA A 291 -22.19 -20.97 22.62
CA ALA A 291 -23.12 -22.05 22.97
C ALA A 291 -22.44 -23.20 23.70
N MET A 292 -21.27 -23.62 23.21
CA MET A 292 -20.47 -24.66 23.85
C MET A 292 -20.08 -24.26 25.30
N LEU A 293 -19.63 -23.05 25.49
CA LEU A 293 -19.25 -22.53 26.80
C LEU A 293 -20.46 -22.42 27.75
N LEU A 294 -21.61 -21.94 27.25
CA LEU A 294 -22.85 -21.87 28.00
C LEU A 294 -23.35 -23.28 28.41
N ASN A 295 -23.29 -24.24 27.52
CA ASN A 295 -23.65 -25.63 27.81
C ASN A 295 -22.74 -26.28 28.83
N PHE A 296 -21.49 -25.87 28.94
CA PHE A 296 -20.56 -26.33 29.96
C PHE A 296 -20.89 -25.78 31.38
N VAL A 297 -21.49 -24.59 31.45
CA VAL A 297 -21.78 -23.91 32.73
C VAL A 297 -23.24 -24.14 33.19
N THR A 298 -24.18 -24.38 32.27
CA THR A 298 -25.61 -24.55 32.60
C THR A 298 -26.05 -26.02 32.51
N PRO A 299 -26.37 -26.66 33.63
CA PRO A 299 -26.95 -27.98 33.61
C PRO A 299 -28.35 -27.96 32.92
N GLY A 300 -28.46 -28.52 31.75
CA GLY A 300 -29.70 -28.53 30.98
C GLY A 300 -29.62 -28.03 29.56
N GLY A 301 -28.46 -27.46 29.20
CA GLY A 301 -28.15 -27.04 27.82
C GLY A 301 -28.91 -25.78 27.38
N VAL A 302 -28.23 -24.88 26.74
CA VAL A 302 -28.85 -23.79 26.01
C VAL A 302 -29.09 -24.27 24.57
N VAL A 303 -30.36 -24.51 24.25
CA VAL A 303 -30.78 -24.75 22.87
C VAL A 303 -30.73 -23.38 22.18
N LEU A 304 -29.73 -23.17 21.31
CA LEU A 304 -29.71 -21.94 20.50
C LEU A 304 -30.96 -21.93 19.61
N PRO A 305 -31.56 -20.73 19.40
CA PRO A 305 -32.76 -20.59 18.54
C PRO A 305 -32.50 -20.95 17.08
N PHE A 306 -31.25 -21.27 16.74
CA PHE A 306 -30.78 -21.73 15.41
C PHE A 306 -30.47 -23.23 15.37
N THR A 307 -31.05 -24.07 16.25
CA THR A 307 -31.10 -25.52 16.03
C THR A 307 -32.02 -25.76 14.85
N PHE A 308 -31.54 -25.48 13.68
CA PHE A 308 -32.08 -25.98 12.42
C PHE A 308 -32.08 -27.51 12.53
N GLY A 309 -33.08 -28.21 11.96
CA GLY A 309 -33.19 -29.67 11.98
C GLY A 309 -31.98 -30.41 11.40
N GLN A 310 -32.09 -31.70 11.12
CA GLN A 310 -30.95 -32.51 10.63
C GLN A 310 -30.19 -31.89 9.44
N ASP A 311 -30.87 -31.12 8.60
CA ASP A 311 -30.26 -30.39 7.47
C ASP A 311 -29.27 -29.32 7.90
N ALA A 312 -29.42 -28.72 9.06
CA ALA A 312 -28.50 -27.72 9.58
C ALA A 312 -27.21 -28.30 10.15
N TYR A 313 -27.20 -29.55 10.56
CA TYR A 313 -25.97 -30.21 10.99
C TYR A 313 -24.95 -30.29 9.83
N LEU A 314 -25.42 -30.58 8.63
CA LEU A 314 -24.59 -30.60 7.43
C LEU A 314 -24.06 -29.20 7.10
N LEU A 315 -24.92 -28.18 7.13
CA LEU A 315 -24.49 -26.77 6.92
C LEU A 315 -23.45 -26.35 7.93
N TYR A 316 -23.64 -26.68 9.22
CA TYR A 316 -22.68 -26.40 10.27
C TYR A 316 -21.30 -27.04 10.00
N GLN A 317 -21.28 -28.33 9.62
CA GLN A 317 -20.03 -29.00 9.29
C GLN A 317 -19.35 -28.36 8.08
N VAL A 318 -20.09 -28.02 7.05
CA VAL A 318 -19.54 -27.33 5.86
C VAL A 318 -18.92 -25.98 6.24
N LEU A 319 -19.59 -25.21 7.09
CA LEU A 319 -19.07 -23.92 7.55
C LEU A 319 -17.83 -24.06 8.44
N LEU A 320 -17.79 -25.06 9.31
CA LEU A 320 -16.60 -25.37 10.12
C LEU A 320 -15.42 -25.81 9.25
N ILE A 321 -15.65 -26.67 8.27
CA ILE A 321 -14.62 -27.10 7.32
C ILE A 321 -14.13 -25.90 6.51
N ASN A 322 -15.03 -25.05 6.04
CA ASN A 322 -14.66 -23.82 5.34
C ASN A 322 -13.79 -22.90 6.21
N TRP A 323 -14.16 -22.72 7.48
CA TRP A 323 -13.38 -21.90 8.42
C TRP A 323 -11.98 -22.48 8.65
N LEU A 324 -11.85 -23.79 8.87
CA LEU A 324 -10.54 -24.44 8.99
C LEU A 324 -9.72 -24.32 7.72
N LEU A 325 -10.37 -24.44 6.55
CA LEU A 325 -9.71 -24.26 5.25
C LEU A 325 -9.20 -22.83 5.08
N MET A 326 -9.97 -21.82 5.48
CA MET A 326 -9.54 -20.41 5.41
C MET A 326 -8.29 -20.14 6.27
N ILE A 327 -8.23 -20.67 7.49
CA ILE A 327 -7.04 -20.57 8.34
C ILE A 327 -5.85 -21.28 7.68
N LEU A 328 -6.06 -22.49 7.19
CA LEU A 328 -5.02 -23.26 6.51
C LEU A 328 -4.46 -22.51 5.30
N LEU A 329 -5.32 -21.96 4.46
CA LEU A 329 -4.93 -21.18 3.28
C LEU A 329 -4.20 -19.91 3.67
N TYR A 330 -4.65 -19.22 4.73
CA TYR A 330 -3.96 -18.03 5.25
C TYR A 330 -2.53 -18.37 5.71
N VAL A 331 -2.36 -19.41 6.53
CA VAL A 331 -1.04 -19.84 7.02
C VAL A 331 -0.17 -20.36 5.88
N LEU A 332 -0.74 -21.13 4.93
CA LEU A 332 -0.03 -21.62 3.76
C LEU A 332 0.49 -20.47 2.88
N GLN A 333 -0.34 -19.48 2.65
CA GLN A 333 0.03 -18.28 1.87
C GLN A 333 1.21 -17.54 2.51
N ILE A 334 1.18 -17.35 3.82
CA ILE A 334 2.29 -16.73 4.56
C ILE A 334 3.55 -17.62 4.48
N ASN A 335 3.41 -18.93 4.67
CA ASN A 335 4.53 -19.85 4.56
C ASN A 335 5.21 -19.79 3.18
N VAL A 336 4.44 -19.83 2.11
CA VAL A 336 4.95 -19.72 0.73
C VAL A 336 5.64 -18.37 0.52
N ALA A 337 5.05 -17.28 1.00
CA ALA A 337 5.63 -15.94 0.86
C ALA A 337 6.97 -15.82 1.60
N LEU A 338 7.04 -16.29 2.84
CA LEU A 338 8.26 -16.27 3.66
C LEU A 338 9.34 -17.20 3.10
N ALA A 339 8.97 -18.42 2.71
CA ALA A 339 9.90 -19.36 2.11
C ALA A 339 10.50 -18.82 0.80
N THR A 340 9.70 -18.15 -0.03
CA THR A 340 10.20 -17.51 -1.26
C THR A 340 11.03 -16.25 -1.00
N GLN A 341 10.83 -15.58 0.14
CA GLN A 341 11.62 -14.40 0.53
C GLN A 341 12.95 -14.75 1.17
N PHE A 342 12.96 -15.73 2.09
CA PHE A 342 14.10 -16.04 2.95
C PHE A 342 14.70 -17.44 2.71
N GLY A 343 14.17 -18.21 1.76
CA GLY A 343 14.58 -19.59 1.50
C GLY A 343 13.96 -20.62 2.44
N GLN A 344 13.52 -20.23 3.61
CA GLN A 344 12.88 -21.08 4.62
C GLN A 344 11.91 -20.28 5.50
N THR A 345 11.00 -20.98 6.16
CA THR A 345 10.09 -20.41 7.15
C THR A 345 10.42 -21.02 8.52
N THR A 346 10.52 -20.19 9.55
CA THR A 346 10.75 -20.67 10.91
C THR A 346 9.43 -21.02 11.62
N PRO A 347 9.43 -21.96 12.59
CA PRO A 347 8.23 -22.26 13.38
C PRO A 347 7.65 -21.02 14.07
N GLY A 348 8.49 -20.09 14.56
CA GLY A 348 8.05 -18.85 15.19
C GLY A 348 7.26 -17.94 14.25
N GLN A 349 7.63 -17.86 12.97
CA GLN A 349 6.91 -17.13 11.95
C GLN A 349 5.53 -17.75 11.65
N LEU A 350 5.41 -19.09 11.70
CA LEU A 350 4.13 -19.78 11.52
C LEU A 350 3.21 -19.57 12.73
N TRP A 351 3.75 -19.64 13.96
CA TRP A 351 2.98 -19.31 15.16
C TRP A 351 2.52 -17.86 15.18
N LEU A 352 3.37 -16.93 14.71
CA LEU A 352 2.99 -15.54 14.52
C LEU A 352 1.82 -15.44 13.54
N ALA A 353 1.85 -16.15 12.42
CA ALA A 353 0.77 -16.16 11.42
C ALA A 353 -0.55 -16.68 12.00
N ILE A 354 -0.52 -17.76 12.78
CA ILE A 354 -1.70 -18.30 13.45
C ILE A 354 -2.26 -17.26 14.43
N GLY A 355 -1.41 -16.68 15.30
CA GLY A 355 -1.82 -15.63 16.21
C GLY A 355 -2.36 -14.39 15.51
N ALA A 356 -1.76 -13.99 14.39
CA ALA A 356 -2.20 -12.87 13.58
C ALA A 356 -3.58 -13.08 12.96
N TYR A 357 -3.94 -14.30 12.59
CA TYR A 357 -5.29 -14.60 12.08
C TYR A 357 -6.37 -14.21 13.09
N PHE A 358 -6.19 -14.59 14.37
CA PHE A 358 -7.18 -14.34 15.42
C PHE A 358 -7.15 -12.92 16.01
N THR A 359 -6.17 -12.12 15.69
CA THR A 359 -5.97 -10.78 16.28
C THR A 359 -5.85 -9.71 15.20
N TYR A 360 -4.70 -9.64 14.55
CA TYR A 360 -4.37 -8.64 13.54
C TYR A 360 -5.31 -8.71 12.32
N GLY A 361 -5.61 -9.93 11.84
CA GLY A 361 -6.52 -10.15 10.70
C GLY A 361 -7.94 -9.66 10.98
N GLN A 362 -8.41 -9.79 12.22
CA GLN A 362 -9.74 -9.33 12.62
C GLN A 362 -9.87 -7.81 12.61
N LEU A 363 -8.78 -7.07 12.85
CA LEU A 363 -8.78 -5.61 12.74
C LEU A 363 -9.13 -5.13 11.33
N PHE A 364 -8.74 -5.88 10.30
CA PHE A 364 -9.06 -5.52 8.91
C PHE A 364 -10.57 -5.51 8.65
N ILE A 365 -11.32 -6.45 9.24
CA ILE A 365 -12.78 -6.51 9.12
C ILE A 365 -13.42 -5.27 9.76
N VAL A 366 -13.02 -4.98 11.01
CA VAL A 366 -13.54 -3.83 11.75
C VAL A 366 -13.23 -2.53 10.98
N ILE A 367 -12.01 -2.39 10.47
CA ILE A 367 -11.57 -1.25 9.67
C ILE A 367 -12.38 -1.13 8.39
N SER A 368 -12.59 -2.22 7.66
CA SER A 368 -13.34 -2.24 6.39
C SER A 368 -14.79 -1.83 6.58
N VAL A 369 -15.47 -2.37 7.61
CA VAL A 369 -16.85 -2.02 7.93
C VAL A 369 -16.96 -0.54 8.34
N HIS A 370 -16.04 -0.05 9.19
CA HIS A 370 -16.00 1.36 9.59
C HIS A 370 -15.69 2.27 8.39
N ALA A 371 -14.78 1.89 7.51
CA ALA A 371 -14.45 2.66 6.31
C ALA A 371 -15.67 2.83 5.39
N LEU A 372 -16.38 1.73 5.13
CA LEU A 372 -17.57 1.74 4.28
C LEU A 372 -18.69 2.58 4.91
N SER A 373 -19.01 2.35 6.18
CA SER A 373 -20.06 3.11 6.89
C SER A 373 -19.73 4.61 6.97
N SER A 374 -18.47 4.95 7.28
CA SER A 374 -18.01 6.34 7.30
C SER A 374 -18.09 6.99 5.91
N LEU A 375 -17.72 6.28 4.85
CA LEU A 375 -17.82 6.80 3.48
C LEU A 375 -19.27 7.07 3.07
N LEU A 376 -20.19 6.17 3.41
CA LEU A 376 -21.62 6.35 3.14
C LEU A 376 -22.18 7.55 3.92
N LEU A 377 -21.82 7.68 5.20
CA LEU A 377 -22.23 8.83 6.02
C LEU A 377 -21.69 10.16 5.46
N ASP A 378 -20.41 10.19 5.06
CA ASP A 378 -19.83 11.41 4.46
C ASP A 378 -20.53 11.81 3.16
N ARG A 379 -20.91 10.84 2.32
CA ARG A 379 -21.71 11.11 1.11
C ARG A 379 -23.09 11.67 1.44
N LEU A 380 -23.76 11.14 2.45
CA LEU A 380 -25.09 11.60 2.88
C LEU A 380 -25.03 12.98 3.54
N THR A 381 -23.96 13.30 4.27
CA THR A 381 -23.82 14.56 5.02
C THR A 381 -23.04 15.64 4.28
N GLY A 382 -22.49 15.33 3.09
CA GLY A 382 -21.65 16.27 2.31
C GLY A 382 -20.30 16.58 2.98
N ARG A 383 -19.86 15.79 3.96
CA ARG A 383 -18.57 15.99 4.63
C ARG A 383 -17.42 15.56 3.74
N GLN A 384 -16.36 16.36 3.72
CA GLN A 384 -15.12 15.99 3.07
C GLN A 384 -14.27 15.12 4.02
N ALA A 385 -13.65 14.09 3.47
CA ALA A 385 -12.74 13.24 4.22
C ALA A 385 -11.47 14.03 4.58
N HIS A 386 -11.11 14.04 5.86
CA HIS A 386 -9.86 14.64 6.33
C HIS A 386 -8.72 13.62 6.30
N TRP A 387 -7.58 14.06 5.77
CA TRP A 387 -6.35 13.30 5.85
C TRP A 387 -5.77 13.37 7.26
N VAL A 388 -5.48 12.21 7.86
CA VAL A 388 -4.84 12.09 9.18
C VAL A 388 -3.44 11.53 8.97
N LYS A 389 -2.42 12.27 9.45
CA LYS A 389 -1.01 11.85 9.37
C LYS A 389 -0.76 10.60 10.23
N THR A 390 -0.02 9.65 9.70
CA THR A 390 0.55 8.53 10.48
C THR A 390 1.73 9.06 11.30
N LYS A 391 1.76 8.79 12.61
CA LYS A 391 2.87 9.18 13.47
C LYS A 391 4.12 8.37 13.14
N ARG A 392 5.27 9.05 13.18
CA ARG A 392 6.59 8.44 13.04
C ARG A 392 7.26 8.31 14.40
N PHE A 393 8.23 7.43 14.48
CA PHE A 393 8.99 7.13 15.68
C PHE A 393 10.47 7.39 15.39
N ALA A 394 11.21 7.88 16.41
CA ALA A 394 12.66 7.94 16.31
C ALA A 394 13.24 6.52 16.27
N ASP A 395 14.27 6.31 15.44
CA ASP A 395 15.00 5.03 15.39
C ASP A 395 15.90 4.87 16.60
#